data_54fc9c9232608f767dcaf95a50f469ac
#
_entry.id   54fc9c9232608f767dcaf95a50f469ac
#
_cell.length_a   1.000
_cell.length_b   1.000
_cell.length_c   1.000
_cell.angle_alpha   90.00
_cell.angle_beta   90.00
_cell.angle_gamma   90.00
#
_symmetry.space_group_name_H-M   'P 1'
#
loop_
_entity.id
_entity.type
_entity.pdbx_description
1 polymer ?
#
loop_
_entity_poly.entity_id
_entity_poly.type
_entity_poly.pdbx_seq_one_letter_code
_entity_poly.pdbx_strand_id
1 'polypeptide(L)'
;MNRVLLFLAAWWLAFPAHADMWLYVDAHGVKHFASQKLDARYQLMFRGMPASDTAAVTAGASSLSAVRLGSLGTAPRITNLELSPGYLAVKPLVRAAADANQIDMALLQAVIATESGFDASAVSPKGAIGLMQVMPATAARYGVTSDQGGTVAAKLTDPRTNIHTGARYLRDLIQMFPGQRELAVAAYNAGEGAVQKAGNRIPAYKEPQAYARSVMQLHRRLVASAPTPTLPPA
;
A
#
# COMPACT_ATOMS: atom_id res chain seq x y z
N MET A 1 -17.36 54.92 -30.80
CA MET A 1 -17.14 54.39 -29.43
C MET A 1 -16.99 52.88 -29.49
N ASN A 2 -15.74 52.40 -29.66
CA ASN A 2 -15.43 50.98 -29.83
C ASN A 2 -15.12 50.36 -28.49
N ARG A 3 -15.91 49.39 -28.05
CA ARG A 3 -15.63 48.54 -26.88
C ARG A 3 -14.87 47.30 -27.36
N VAL A 4 -13.58 47.26 -27.07
CA VAL A 4 -12.71 46.09 -27.24
C VAL A 4 -12.92 45.16 -26.02
N LEU A 5 -13.53 44.01 -26.24
CA LEU A 5 -13.62 42.91 -25.24
C LEU A 5 -12.33 42.11 -25.31
N LEU A 6 -11.49 42.23 -24.29
CA LEU A 6 -10.34 41.39 -24.05
C LEU A 6 -10.81 40.05 -23.44
N PHE A 7 -10.73 38.97 -24.25
CA PHE A 7 -10.85 37.59 -23.73
C PHE A 7 -9.53 37.19 -23.12
N LEU A 8 -9.48 37.13 -21.78
CA LEU A 8 -8.41 36.45 -21.03
C LEU A 8 -8.64 34.94 -21.11
N ALA A 9 -7.93 34.27 -22.00
CA ALA A 9 -7.85 32.83 -22.05
C ALA A 9 -7.00 32.38 -20.86
N ALA A 10 -7.64 31.87 -19.78
CA ALA A 10 -6.97 31.19 -18.68
C ALA A 10 -6.47 29.83 -19.17
N TRP A 11 -5.19 29.73 -19.43
CA TRP A 11 -4.51 28.47 -19.68
C TRP A 11 -4.44 27.68 -18.37
N TRP A 12 -5.31 26.70 -18.22
CA TRP A 12 -5.18 25.68 -17.19
C TRP A 12 -3.98 24.81 -17.55
N LEU A 13 -2.85 25.05 -16.92
CA LEU A 13 -1.73 24.12 -16.91
C LEU A 13 -2.16 22.90 -16.11
N ALA A 14 -2.62 21.86 -16.78
CA ALA A 14 -2.81 20.54 -16.20
C ALA A 14 -1.42 19.98 -15.86
N PHE A 15 -0.97 20.15 -14.61
CA PHE A 15 0.20 19.45 -14.11
C PHE A 15 -0.11 17.96 -14.08
N PRO A 16 0.73 17.10 -14.68
CA PRO A 16 0.56 15.65 -14.55
C PRO A 16 0.63 15.29 -13.08
N ALA A 17 -0.43 14.72 -12.55
CA ALA A 17 -0.47 14.21 -11.17
C ALA A 17 0.46 12.99 -11.06
N HIS A 18 1.71 13.22 -10.72
CA HIS A 18 2.64 12.16 -10.38
C HIS A 18 2.27 11.64 -8.98
N ALA A 19 1.82 10.40 -8.91
CA ALA A 19 1.51 9.76 -7.63
C ALA A 19 2.76 9.07 -7.06
N ASP A 20 3.82 9.85 -6.85
CA ASP A 20 5.00 9.38 -6.11
C ASP A 20 4.65 9.23 -4.64
N MET A 21 5.18 8.22 -3.98
CA MET A 21 5.07 8.09 -2.54
C MET A 21 6.45 8.21 -1.91
N TRP A 22 6.59 9.21 -1.07
CA TRP A 22 7.80 9.50 -0.33
C TRP A 22 7.58 9.20 1.15
N LEU A 23 8.55 8.60 1.80
CA LEU A 23 8.57 8.29 3.22
C LEU A 23 9.72 9.00 3.90
N TYR A 24 9.45 9.62 5.03
CA TYR A 24 10.43 10.08 6.00
C TYR A 24 10.08 9.52 7.37
N VAL A 25 11.08 9.01 8.08
CA VAL A 25 10.93 8.59 9.48
C VAL A 25 11.66 9.61 10.34
N ASP A 26 10.97 10.30 11.24
CA ASP A 26 11.57 11.32 12.10
C ASP A 26 12.38 10.69 13.26
N ALA A 27 13.05 11.53 14.06
CA ALA A 27 13.87 11.10 15.20
C ALA A 27 13.06 10.36 16.29
N HIS A 28 11.73 10.47 16.26
CA HIS A 28 10.80 9.77 17.14
C HIS A 28 10.24 8.51 16.48
N GLY A 29 10.72 8.13 15.28
CA GLY A 29 10.29 6.97 14.51
C GLY A 29 8.91 7.14 13.86
N VAL A 30 8.33 8.34 13.85
CA VAL A 30 7.04 8.61 13.19
C VAL A 30 7.25 8.64 11.69
N LYS A 31 6.43 7.87 10.96
CA LYS A 31 6.46 7.80 9.51
C LYS A 31 5.62 8.93 8.90
N HIS A 32 6.26 9.75 8.07
CA HIS A 32 5.64 10.84 7.33
C HIS A 32 5.55 10.46 5.86
N PHE A 33 4.34 10.33 5.35
CA PHE A 33 4.10 10.04 3.93
C PHE A 33 3.78 11.32 3.16
N ALA A 34 4.35 11.46 1.96
CA ALA A 34 4.09 12.58 1.09
C ALA A 34 3.98 12.15 -0.38
N SER A 35 3.18 12.86 -1.16
CA SER A 35 3.04 12.66 -2.62
C SER A 35 4.20 13.26 -3.43
N GLN A 36 5.10 13.98 -2.77
CA GLN A 36 6.29 14.58 -3.37
C GLN A 36 7.41 14.64 -2.32
N LYS A 37 8.66 14.76 -2.77
CA LYS A 37 9.81 14.99 -1.86
C LYS A 37 9.69 16.38 -1.24
N LEU A 38 9.37 16.44 0.05
CA LEU A 38 9.22 17.70 0.76
C LEU A 38 10.59 18.30 1.20
N ASP A 39 11.54 17.42 1.57
CA ASP A 39 12.92 17.80 1.94
C ASP A 39 13.90 16.63 1.74
N ALA A 40 15.18 16.82 2.12
CA ALA A 40 16.24 15.83 1.93
C ALA A 40 16.05 14.53 2.73
N ARG A 41 15.23 14.54 3.79
CA ARG A 41 14.97 13.38 4.65
C ARG A 41 14.00 12.39 4.00
N TYR A 42 13.16 12.85 3.06
CA TYR A 42 12.22 12.01 2.37
C TYR A 42 12.91 11.11 1.36
N GLN A 43 12.68 9.80 1.49
CA GLN A 43 13.12 8.77 0.56
C GLN A 43 11.96 8.35 -0.34
N LEU A 44 12.25 8.15 -1.62
CA LEU A 44 11.24 7.71 -2.58
C LEU A 44 10.90 6.23 -2.34
N MET A 45 9.70 5.96 -1.87
CA MET A 45 9.19 4.62 -1.66
C MET A 45 8.59 4.03 -2.95
N PHE A 46 7.84 4.87 -3.68
CA PHE A 46 7.25 4.54 -4.99
C PHE A 46 7.29 5.74 -5.92
N ARG A 47 7.50 5.49 -7.21
CA ARG A 47 7.36 6.49 -8.27
C ARG A 47 6.08 6.24 -9.06
N GLY A 48 5.18 7.22 -9.11
CA GLY A 48 3.97 7.18 -9.92
C GLY A 48 4.28 7.22 -11.41
N MET A 49 3.45 6.57 -12.24
CA MET A 49 3.49 6.79 -13.70
C MET A 49 2.73 8.07 -14.06
N PRO A 50 3.17 8.84 -15.08
CA PRO A 50 2.39 9.95 -15.62
C PRO A 50 1.08 9.40 -16.21
N ALA A 51 -0.02 10.15 -16.02
CA ALA A 51 -1.36 9.79 -16.49
C ALA A 51 -1.53 9.81 -18.03
N SER A 52 -0.45 10.01 -18.79
CA SER A 52 -0.45 10.18 -20.25
C SER A 52 -0.47 8.89 -21.07
N ASP A 53 -0.29 7.70 -20.46
CA ASP A 53 -0.17 6.46 -21.23
C ASP A 53 -1.47 5.67 -21.43
N THR A 54 -2.63 6.19 -21.00
CA THR A 54 -3.92 5.53 -21.20
C THR A 54 -4.63 5.93 -22.51
N ALA A 55 -4.12 6.88 -23.27
CA ALA A 55 -4.78 7.41 -24.48
C ALA A 55 -4.26 6.86 -25.83
N ALA A 56 -3.28 5.95 -25.82
CA ALA A 56 -2.61 5.51 -27.06
C ALA A 56 -2.95 4.08 -27.52
N VAL A 57 -4.06 3.48 -27.11
CA VAL A 57 -4.43 2.10 -27.51
C VAL A 57 -5.51 2.06 -28.59
N THR A 58 -5.94 3.19 -29.14
CA THR A 58 -6.94 3.18 -30.22
C THR A 58 -6.52 4.06 -31.41
N ALA A 59 -5.47 3.67 -32.14
CA ALA A 59 -5.36 3.98 -33.59
C ALA A 59 -4.15 3.26 -34.23
N GLY A 60 -4.43 2.40 -35.19
CA GLY A 60 -3.53 2.23 -36.35
C GLY A 60 -2.64 1.01 -36.36
N ALA A 61 -3.19 -0.10 -36.89
CA ALA A 61 -2.39 -1.08 -37.60
C ALA A 61 -1.71 -0.43 -38.80
N SER A 62 -0.41 -0.61 -38.92
CA SER A 62 0.43 -0.77 -40.14
C SER A 62 1.79 -0.09 -39.94
N SER A 63 2.80 -0.84 -39.72
CA SER A 63 4.03 -0.96 -40.49
C SER A 63 5.12 -1.67 -39.68
N LEU A 64 5.45 -2.85 -40.16
CA LEU A 64 6.67 -3.56 -39.83
C LEU A 64 7.86 -2.79 -40.42
N SER A 65 8.76 -2.30 -39.59
CA SER A 65 10.20 -2.20 -39.89
C SER A 65 10.96 -1.52 -38.74
N ALA A 66 12.14 -2.07 -38.50
CA ALA A 66 13.17 -1.58 -37.59
C ALA A 66 13.08 -2.02 -36.11
N VAL A 67 13.54 -3.26 -35.88
CA VAL A 67 14.14 -3.66 -34.61
C VAL A 67 15.36 -2.77 -34.35
N ARG A 68 15.15 -1.73 -33.49
CA ARG A 68 16.24 -1.02 -32.86
C ARG A 68 16.40 -1.60 -31.44
N LEU A 69 17.43 -2.42 -31.27
CA LEU A 69 17.95 -2.80 -29.96
C LEU A 69 18.39 -1.52 -29.25
N GLY A 70 17.60 -1.02 -28.31
CA GLY A 70 17.99 0.17 -27.56
C GLY A 70 16.81 0.88 -26.91
N SER A 71 16.22 0.26 -25.96
CA SER A 71 15.68 0.77 -24.69
C SER A 71 14.76 -0.31 -24.11
N LEU A 72 15.33 -1.12 -23.22
CA LEU A 72 14.52 -1.87 -22.27
C LEU A 72 13.75 -0.84 -21.47
N GLY A 73 12.53 -0.57 -21.93
CA GLY A 73 11.58 0.29 -21.26
C GLY A 73 11.47 -0.13 -19.80
N THR A 74 11.63 0.83 -18.96
CA THR A 74 11.55 0.72 -17.50
C THR A 74 10.22 0.09 -17.13
N ALA A 75 10.18 -1.22 -16.99
CA ALA A 75 9.04 -1.91 -16.39
C ALA A 75 8.78 -1.30 -15.00
N PRO A 76 7.53 -1.02 -14.65
CA PRO A 76 7.22 -0.30 -13.42
C PRO A 76 7.73 -1.06 -12.21
N ARG A 77 8.33 -0.33 -11.27
CA ARG A 77 9.06 -0.79 -10.07
C ARG A 77 8.28 -1.61 -9.03
N ILE A 78 7.22 -2.29 -9.39
CA ILE A 78 6.64 -3.40 -8.63
C ILE A 78 7.64 -4.54 -8.52
N THR A 79 8.47 -4.74 -9.54
CA THR A 79 9.59 -5.68 -9.54
C THR A 79 10.53 -5.49 -8.34
N ASN A 80 10.71 -4.26 -7.84
CA ASN A 80 11.58 -4.02 -6.69
C ASN A 80 10.97 -4.50 -5.37
N LEU A 81 9.65 -4.43 -5.22
CA LEU A 81 8.97 -4.93 -4.02
C LEU A 81 8.98 -6.47 -4.02
N GLU A 82 8.59 -7.06 -5.14
CA GLU A 82 8.53 -8.52 -5.30
C GLU A 82 9.89 -9.21 -5.29
N LEU A 83 10.96 -8.47 -5.59
CA LEU A 83 12.35 -8.93 -5.51
C LEU A 83 13.05 -8.50 -4.23
N SER A 84 12.39 -7.76 -3.32
CA SER A 84 13.03 -7.36 -2.07
C SER A 84 13.32 -8.58 -1.20
N PRO A 85 14.53 -8.67 -0.61
CA PRO A 85 14.88 -9.80 0.27
C PRO A 85 13.88 -10.01 1.41
N GLY A 86 13.38 -8.92 1.99
CA GLY A 86 12.39 -8.98 3.07
C GLY A 86 11.07 -9.62 2.62
N TYR A 87 10.56 -9.24 1.44
CA TYR A 87 9.36 -9.88 0.89
C TYR A 87 9.59 -11.35 0.55
N LEU A 88 10.70 -11.68 -0.13
CA LEU A 88 11.00 -13.05 -0.54
C LEU A 88 11.09 -13.99 0.68
N ALA A 89 11.66 -13.51 1.78
CA ALA A 89 11.77 -14.28 3.02
C ALA A 89 10.41 -14.63 3.64
N VAL A 90 9.40 -13.76 3.48
CA VAL A 90 8.09 -13.93 4.13
C VAL A 90 6.96 -14.28 3.15
N LYS A 91 7.22 -14.29 1.85
CA LYS A 91 6.21 -14.57 0.81
C LYS A 91 5.37 -15.82 1.06
N PRO A 92 5.96 -16.98 1.46
CA PRO A 92 5.17 -18.18 1.78
C PRO A 92 4.22 -17.97 2.97
N LEU A 93 4.64 -17.20 3.98
CA LEU A 93 3.83 -16.88 5.15
C LEU A 93 2.68 -15.93 4.79
N VAL A 94 2.95 -14.94 3.95
CA VAL A 94 1.92 -14.00 3.44
C VAL A 94 0.85 -14.77 2.67
N ARG A 95 1.25 -15.68 1.77
CA ARG A 95 0.31 -16.53 1.02
C ARG A 95 -0.53 -17.38 1.96
N ALA A 96 0.10 -18.13 2.87
CA ALA A 96 -0.61 -18.99 3.81
C ALA A 96 -1.61 -18.20 4.68
N ALA A 97 -1.24 -16.99 5.12
CA ALA A 97 -2.13 -16.15 5.92
C ALA A 97 -3.29 -15.57 5.10
N ALA A 98 -3.05 -15.19 3.84
CA ALA A 98 -4.06 -14.73 2.92
C ALA A 98 -5.11 -15.83 2.65
N ASP A 99 -4.65 -17.04 2.33
CA ASP A 99 -5.51 -18.20 2.08
C ASP A 99 -6.33 -18.57 3.33
N ALA A 100 -5.68 -18.68 4.50
CA ALA A 100 -6.33 -19.04 5.77
C ALA A 100 -7.40 -18.02 6.23
N ASN A 101 -7.25 -16.76 5.85
CA ASN A 101 -8.18 -15.70 6.22
C ASN A 101 -9.09 -15.24 5.07
N GLN A 102 -9.01 -15.86 3.90
CA GLN A 102 -9.78 -15.49 2.70
C GLN A 102 -9.59 -14.01 2.31
N ILE A 103 -8.35 -13.51 2.46
CA ILE A 103 -7.96 -12.17 2.08
C ILE A 103 -7.23 -12.24 0.74
N ASP A 104 -7.50 -11.29 -0.14
CA ASP A 104 -6.70 -11.08 -1.35
C ASP A 104 -5.21 -10.91 -0.97
N MET A 105 -4.36 -11.81 -1.50
CA MET A 105 -2.92 -11.79 -1.22
C MET A 105 -2.27 -10.44 -1.56
N ALA A 106 -2.70 -9.81 -2.66
CA ALA A 106 -2.18 -8.50 -3.05
C ALA A 106 -2.58 -7.40 -2.04
N LEU A 107 -3.76 -7.51 -1.41
CA LEU A 107 -4.16 -6.60 -0.35
C LEU A 107 -3.30 -6.79 0.91
N LEU A 108 -3.11 -8.03 1.35
CA LEU A 108 -2.27 -8.33 2.51
C LEU A 108 -0.82 -7.88 2.28
N GLN A 109 -0.29 -8.11 1.09
CA GLN A 109 1.03 -7.65 0.67
C GLN A 109 1.13 -6.12 0.68
N ALA A 110 0.10 -5.40 0.21
CA ALA A 110 0.05 -3.95 0.22
C ALA A 110 0.03 -3.37 1.64
N VAL A 111 -0.69 -4.01 2.57
CA VAL A 111 -0.70 -3.62 3.99
C VAL A 111 0.69 -3.81 4.59
N ILE A 112 1.32 -4.98 4.46
CA ILE A 112 2.66 -5.26 5.02
C ILE A 112 3.70 -4.28 4.46
N ALA A 113 3.66 -4.03 3.14
CA ALA A 113 4.56 -3.08 2.50
C ALA A 113 4.42 -1.66 3.05
N THR A 114 3.18 -1.23 3.34
CA THR A 114 2.90 0.10 3.89
C THR A 114 3.26 0.18 5.37
N GLU A 115 3.06 -0.89 6.14
CA GLU A 115 3.33 -0.92 7.58
C GLU A 115 4.83 -0.95 7.91
N SER A 116 5.60 -1.82 7.27
CA SER A 116 6.99 -2.04 7.63
C SER A 116 7.96 -2.05 6.45
N GLY A 117 7.49 -2.05 5.20
CA GLY A 117 8.34 -2.34 4.04
C GLY A 117 8.93 -3.75 4.07
N PHE A 118 8.25 -4.71 4.72
CA PHE A 118 8.70 -6.08 4.99
C PHE A 118 9.86 -6.19 6.00
N ASP A 119 10.00 -5.24 6.90
CA ASP A 119 10.93 -5.31 8.03
C ASP A 119 10.24 -6.00 9.23
N ALA A 120 10.68 -7.23 9.55
CA ALA A 120 10.15 -8.00 10.68
C ALA A 120 10.56 -7.40 12.05
N SER A 121 11.62 -6.59 12.08
CA SER A 121 12.14 -5.97 13.30
C SER A 121 11.57 -4.57 13.57
N ALA A 122 10.73 -4.04 12.66
CA ALA A 122 10.18 -2.71 12.78
C ALA A 122 9.39 -2.51 14.08
N VAL A 123 9.70 -1.45 14.81
CA VAL A 123 8.97 -1.03 16.01
C VAL A 123 8.62 0.44 15.88
N SER A 124 7.33 0.77 16.02
CA SER A 124 6.90 2.17 15.97
C SER A 124 7.04 2.85 17.35
N PRO A 125 7.08 4.20 17.41
CA PRO A 125 7.08 4.92 18.68
C PRO A 125 5.84 4.68 19.54
N LYS A 126 4.74 4.30 18.91
CA LYS A 126 3.49 3.93 19.58
C LYS A 126 3.50 2.49 20.08
N GLY A 127 4.59 1.71 19.83
CA GLY A 127 4.74 0.33 20.26
C GLY A 127 4.10 -0.70 19.32
N ALA A 128 3.77 -0.34 18.09
CA ALA A 128 3.39 -1.32 17.06
C ALA A 128 4.63 -2.09 16.59
N ILE A 129 4.50 -3.40 16.34
CA ILE A 129 5.64 -4.30 16.15
C ILE A 129 5.52 -5.11 14.86
N GLY A 130 6.64 -5.26 14.16
CA GLY A 130 6.89 -6.22 13.09
C GLY A 130 6.22 -5.90 11.77
N LEU A 131 6.13 -6.91 10.93
CA LEU A 131 5.73 -6.83 9.52
C LEU A 131 4.40 -6.10 9.28
N MET A 132 3.40 -6.37 10.11
CA MET A 132 2.06 -5.78 10.02
C MET A 132 1.81 -4.72 11.09
N GLN A 133 2.85 -4.28 11.82
CA GLN A 133 2.77 -3.25 12.86
C GLN A 133 1.61 -3.51 13.83
N VAL A 134 1.60 -4.71 14.40
CA VAL A 134 0.55 -5.13 15.33
C VAL A 134 0.80 -4.53 16.71
N MET A 135 -0.21 -3.85 17.27
CA MET A 135 -0.16 -3.36 18.64
C MET A 135 -0.27 -4.54 19.65
N PRO A 136 0.48 -4.53 20.76
CA PRO A 136 0.39 -5.58 21.80
C PRO A 136 -1.04 -5.81 22.29
N ALA A 137 -1.83 -4.75 22.47
CA ALA A 137 -3.23 -4.85 22.87
C ALA A 137 -4.10 -5.56 21.80
N THR A 138 -3.83 -5.31 20.52
CA THR A 138 -4.48 -6.04 19.42
C THR A 138 -4.05 -7.50 19.43
N ALA A 139 -2.76 -7.77 19.58
CA ALA A 139 -2.23 -9.13 19.63
C ALA A 139 -2.87 -9.99 20.75
N ALA A 140 -3.07 -9.39 21.92
CA ALA A 140 -3.73 -10.06 23.05
C ALA A 140 -5.17 -10.49 22.72
N ARG A 141 -5.93 -9.69 21.97
CA ARG A 141 -7.29 -10.03 21.48
C ARG A 141 -7.30 -11.27 20.58
N TYR A 142 -6.18 -11.56 19.91
CA TYR A 142 -5.99 -12.72 19.03
C TYR A 142 -5.22 -13.89 19.69
N GLY A 143 -5.07 -13.84 21.01
CA GLY A 143 -4.48 -14.94 21.80
C GLY A 143 -2.96 -14.91 21.89
N VAL A 144 -2.29 -13.84 21.44
CA VAL A 144 -0.85 -13.65 21.62
C VAL A 144 -0.62 -13.02 22.99
N THR A 145 -0.34 -13.84 23.99
CA THR A 145 -0.11 -13.43 25.37
C THR A 145 1.32 -13.74 25.81
N SER A 146 1.78 -13.09 26.87
CA SER A 146 3.06 -13.42 27.49
C SER A 146 2.94 -14.74 28.29
N ASP A 147 3.91 -15.62 28.11
CA ASP A 147 4.04 -16.89 28.81
C ASP A 147 5.53 -17.31 28.89
N GLN A 148 5.80 -18.58 29.22
CA GLN A 148 7.16 -19.10 29.27
C GLN A 148 7.93 -19.02 27.94
N GLY A 149 7.21 -18.89 26.80
CA GLY A 149 7.79 -18.69 25.46
C GLY A 149 8.16 -17.23 25.16
N GLY A 150 7.94 -16.30 26.09
CA GLY A 150 8.36 -14.92 25.96
C GLY A 150 7.24 -13.89 26.11
N THR A 151 7.64 -12.63 25.98
CA THR A 151 6.73 -11.48 26.02
C THR A 151 5.93 -11.38 24.72
N VAL A 152 4.78 -10.67 24.75
CA VAL A 152 3.99 -10.35 23.55
C VAL A 152 4.87 -9.65 22.50
N ALA A 153 5.73 -8.72 22.93
CA ALA A 153 6.63 -8.01 22.02
C ALA A 153 7.60 -8.97 21.31
N ALA A 154 8.25 -9.87 22.06
CA ALA A 154 9.14 -10.87 21.48
C ALA A 154 8.41 -11.82 20.51
N LYS A 155 7.18 -12.24 20.81
CA LYS A 155 6.37 -13.07 19.92
C LYS A 155 5.96 -12.34 18.65
N LEU A 156 5.72 -11.01 18.70
CA LEU A 156 5.37 -10.22 17.54
C LEU A 156 6.56 -9.91 16.62
N THR A 157 7.81 -10.14 17.03
CA THR A 157 8.95 -10.08 16.11
C THR A 157 9.10 -11.35 15.28
N ASP A 158 8.42 -12.45 15.64
CA ASP A 158 8.33 -13.62 14.78
C ASP A 158 7.43 -13.36 13.58
N PRO A 159 7.93 -13.51 12.34
CA PRO A 159 7.17 -13.21 11.12
C PRO A 159 5.86 -13.98 11.00
N ARG A 160 5.84 -15.25 11.38
CA ARG A 160 4.64 -16.10 11.30
C ARG A 160 3.57 -15.61 12.26
N THR A 161 3.91 -15.37 13.51
CA THR A 161 3.00 -14.87 14.55
C THR A 161 2.45 -13.51 14.17
N ASN A 162 3.31 -12.61 13.69
CA ASN A 162 2.95 -11.26 13.30
C ASN A 162 1.96 -11.23 12.13
N ILE A 163 2.31 -11.90 11.02
CA ILE A 163 1.47 -11.95 9.81
C ILE A 163 0.14 -12.64 10.12
N HIS A 164 0.16 -13.75 10.86
CA HIS A 164 -1.07 -14.46 11.22
C HIS A 164 -2.01 -13.57 12.05
N THR A 165 -1.47 -12.88 13.05
CA THR A 165 -2.25 -12.00 13.94
C THR A 165 -2.81 -10.80 13.18
N GLY A 166 -1.97 -10.11 12.40
CA GLY A 166 -2.40 -8.95 11.62
C GLY A 166 -3.39 -9.30 10.52
N ALA A 167 -3.24 -10.45 9.87
CA ALA A 167 -4.18 -10.92 8.85
C ALA A 167 -5.56 -11.23 9.46
N ARG A 168 -5.62 -11.87 10.63
CA ARG A 168 -6.89 -12.09 11.35
C ARG A 168 -7.58 -10.78 11.71
N TYR A 169 -6.83 -9.80 12.21
CA TYR A 169 -7.37 -8.48 12.49
C TYR A 169 -7.91 -7.80 11.21
N LEU A 170 -7.15 -7.83 10.11
CA LEU A 170 -7.58 -7.27 8.83
C LEU A 170 -8.85 -7.96 8.30
N ARG A 171 -8.93 -9.30 8.41
CA ARG A 171 -10.14 -10.06 8.06
C ARG A 171 -11.36 -9.56 8.83
N ASP A 172 -11.23 -9.42 10.15
CA ASP A 172 -12.35 -9.00 11.01
C ASP A 172 -12.81 -7.58 10.66
N LEU A 173 -11.88 -6.69 10.29
CA LEU A 173 -12.22 -5.36 9.79
C LEU A 173 -12.93 -5.41 8.42
N ILE A 174 -12.49 -6.29 7.51
CA ILE A 174 -13.17 -6.48 6.22
C ILE A 174 -14.60 -7.00 6.43
N GLN A 175 -14.81 -7.90 7.39
CA GLN A 175 -16.13 -8.41 7.76
C GLN A 175 -16.99 -7.34 8.46
N MET A 176 -16.39 -6.47 9.25
CA MET A 176 -17.07 -5.35 9.93
C MET A 176 -17.56 -4.29 8.93
N PHE A 177 -16.87 -4.10 7.81
CA PHE A 177 -17.19 -3.12 6.78
C PHE A 177 -17.40 -3.79 5.42
N PRO A 178 -18.47 -4.60 5.24
CA PRO A 178 -18.69 -5.39 4.03
C PRO A 178 -18.81 -4.49 2.79
N GLY A 179 -18.08 -4.85 1.72
CA GLY A 179 -18.05 -4.08 0.48
C GLY A 179 -17.24 -2.79 0.54
N GLN A 180 -16.76 -2.38 1.71
CA GLN A 180 -16.04 -1.12 1.94
C GLN A 180 -14.56 -1.39 2.29
N ARG A 181 -13.81 -2.02 1.39
CA ARG A 181 -12.42 -2.43 1.61
C ARG A 181 -11.53 -1.26 2.04
N GLU A 182 -11.69 -0.09 1.44
CA GLU A 182 -10.93 1.11 1.81
C GLU A 182 -11.20 1.56 3.25
N LEU A 183 -12.44 1.41 3.72
CA LEU A 183 -12.81 1.71 5.11
C LEU A 183 -12.20 0.70 6.09
N ALA A 184 -12.19 -0.58 5.75
CA ALA A 184 -11.51 -1.62 6.54
C ALA A 184 -10.00 -1.35 6.65
N VAL A 185 -9.36 -0.94 5.56
CA VAL A 185 -7.95 -0.54 5.54
C VAL A 185 -7.71 0.71 6.39
N ALA A 186 -8.58 1.72 6.31
CA ALA A 186 -8.49 2.89 7.18
C ALA A 186 -8.65 2.52 8.66
N ALA A 187 -9.55 1.59 8.98
CA ALA A 187 -9.76 1.07 10.33
C ALA A 187 -8.55 0.29 10.87
N TYR A 188 -7.79 -0.37 10.00
CA TYR A 188 -6.56 -1.04 10.39
C TYR A 188 -5.54 -0.05 10.99
N ASN A 189 -5.40 1.12 10.39
CA ASN A 189 -4.50 2.18 10.86
C ASN A 189 -5.08 2.99 12.03
N ALA A 190 -6.35 3.39 11.94
CA ALA A 190 -6.97 4.30 12.92
C ALA A 190 -7.58 3.59 14.13
N GLY A 191 -7.79 2.28 14.04
CA GLY A 191 -8.65 1.50 14.93
C GLY A 191 -10.12 1.57 14.52
N GLU A 192 -10.83 0.46 14.65
CA GLU A 192 -12.26 0.32 14.32
C GLU A 192 -13.13 1.33 15.08
N GLY A 193 -12.80 1.59 16.35
CA GLY A 193 -13.55 2.56 17.17
C GLY A 193 -13.49 3.99 16.66
N ALA A 194 -12.37 4.41 16.04
CA ALA A 194 -12.27 5.75 15.45
C ALA A 194 -13.15 5.87 14.19
N VAL A 195 -13.20 4.81 13.37
CA VAL A 195 -14.05 4.75 12.18
C VAL A 195 -15.54 4.73 12.56
N GLN A 196 -15.91 3.95 13.57
CA GLN A 196 -17.29 3.90 14.10
C GLN A 196 -17.73 5.27 14.66
N LYS A 197 -16.88 5.94 15.45
CA LYS A 197 -17.13 7.30 15.95
C LYS A 197 -17.27 8.34 14.83
N ALA A 198 -16.62 8.13 13.70
CA ALA A 198 -16.78 8.96 12.51
C ALA A 198 -18.03 8.60 11.67
N GLY A 199 -18.95 7.79 12.20
CA GLY A 199 -20.17 7.37 11.50
C GLY A 199 -19.93 6.40 10.37
N ASN A 200 -19.01 5.44 10.56
CA ASN A 200 -18.55 4.49 9.55
C ASN A 200 -17.99 5.17 8.30
N ARG A 201 -17.17 6.19 8.53
CA ARG A 201 -16.43 6.92 7.50
C ARG A 201 -14.95 6.95 7.87
N ILE A 202 -14.09 7.18 6.87
CA ILE A 202 -12.67 7.42 7.15
C ILE A 202 -12.59 8.71 7.97
N PRO A 203 -11.92 8.68 9.15
CA PRO A 203 -11.78 9.86 9.99
C PRO A 203 -11.21 11.06 9.24
N ALA A 204 -11.62 12.28 9.58
CA ALA A 204 -11.28 13.49 8.84
C ALA A 204 -9.81 13.93 8.96
N TYR A 205 -9.03 13.35 9.87
CA TYR A 205 -7.62 13.66 10.01
C TYR A 205 -6.76 12.95 8.94
N LYS A 206 -5.58 13.53 8.66
CA LYS A 206 -4.79 13.21 7.45
C LYS A 206 -4.24 11.78 7.41
N GLU A 207 -3.85 11.23 8.56
CA GLU A 207 -3.11 9.97 8.64
C GLU A 207 -3.90 8.77 8.07
N PRO A 208 -5.13 8.42 8.54
CA PRO A 208 -5.89 7.30 7.99
C PRO A 208 -6.27 7.46 6.52
N GLN A 209 -6.53 8.71 6.09
CA GLN A 209 -6.85 8.99 4.69
C GLN A 209 -5.65 8.75 3.77
N ALA A 210 -4.46 9.20 4.18
CA ALA A 210 -3.23 8.98 3.43
C ALA A 210 -2.86 7.49 3.42
N TYR A 211 -2.99 6.81 4.55
CA TYR A 211 -2.74 5.38 4.70
C TYR A 211 -3.64 4.56 3.78
N ALA A 212 -4.96 4.76 3.86
CA ALA A 212 -5.91 4.02 3.03
C ALA A 212 -5.63 4.23 1.54
N ARG A 213 -5.39 5.47 1.10
CA ARG A 213 -5.00 5.76 -0.29
C ARG A 213 -3.74 5.01 -0.71
N SER A 214 -2.70 5.01 0.12
CA SER A 214 -1.42 4.35 -0.17
C SER A 214 -1.59 2.84 -0.33
N VAL A 215 -2.24 2.18 0.62
CA VAL A 215 -2.51 0.74 0.56
C VAL A 215 -3.35 0.39 -0.67
N MET A 216 -4.45 1.11 -0.91
CA MET A 216 -5.33 0.82 -2.05
C MET A 216 -4.67 1.09 -3.39
N GLN A 217 -3.79 2.09 -3.49
CA GLN A 217 -3.01 2.34 -4.69
C GLN A 217 -2.01 1.21 -4.95
N LEU A 218 -1.30 0.76 -3.93
CA LEU A 218 -0.36 -0.35 -4.05
C LEU A 218 -1.09 -1.66 -4.39
N HIS A 219 -2.21 -1.94 -3.72
CA HIS A 219 -3.06 -3.09 -4.02
C HIS A 219 -3.46 -3.13 -5.50
N ARG A 220 -4.00 -2.03 -6.05
CA ARG A 220 -4.37 -1.96 -7.48
C ARG A 220 -3.18 -2.26 -8.41
N ARG A 221 -1.98 -1.78 -8.07
CA ARG A 221 -0.76 -2.03 -8.85
C ARG A 221 -0.36 -3.50 -8.81
N LEU A 222 -0.40 -4.12 -7.64
CA LEU A 222 -0.06 -5.54 -7.48
C LEU A 222 -1.03 -6.43 -8.25
N VAL A 223 -2.33 -6.13 -8.21
CA VAL A 223 -3.34 -6.85 -9.00
C VAL A 223 -3.10 -6.68 -10.50
N ALA A 224 -2.78 -5.47 -10.97
CA ALA A 224 -2.51 -5.20 -12.39
C ALA A 224 -1.23 -5.86 -12.91
N SER A 225 -0.25 -6.14 -12.04
CA SER A 225 1.00 -6.81 -12.41
C SER A 225 0.94 -8.34 -12.29
N ALA A 226 -0.13 -8.89 -11.70
CA ALA A 226 -0.29 -10.32 -11.60
C ALA A 226 -0.37 -10.95 -13.01
N PRO A 227 0.37 -12.05 -13.28
CA PRO A 227 0.28 -12.72 -14.57
C PRO A 227 -1.17 -13.18 -14.80
N THR A 228 -1.72 -12.84 -15.96
CA THR A 228 -3.04 -13.32 -16.38
C THR A 228 -3.00 -14.86 -16.42
N PRO A 229 -3.95 -15.55 -15.79
CA PRO A 229 -4.03 -16.99 -15.92
C PRO A 229 -4.15 -17.35 -17.41
N THR A 230 -3.14 -17.99 -17.98
CA THR A 230 -3.27 -18.62 -19.30
C THR A 230 -4.22 -19.79 -19.15
N LEU A 231 -5.40 -19.67 -19.75
CA LEU A 231 -6.29 -20.83 -19.91
C LEU A 231 -5.51 -21.91 -20.66
N PRO A 232 -5.55 -23.17 -20.19
CA PRO A 232 -4.96 -24.27 -20.94
C PRO A 232 -5.66 -24.34 -22.32
N PRO A 233 -4.93 -24.69 -23.38
CA PRO A 233 -5.54 -24.89 -24.69
C PRO A 233 -6.59 -26.00 -24.60
N ALA A 234 -7.74 -25.74 -25.22
CA ALA A 234 -8.89 -26.66 -25.27
C ALA A 234 -8.55 -27.95 -26.04
#